data_511e5c0cf048f69dd8a48458bf543d24
#
_entry.id   511e5c0cf048f69dd8a48458bf543d24
#
_cell.length_a   1.000
_cell.length_b   1.000
_cell.length_c   1.000
_cell.angle_alpha   90.00
_cell.angle_beta   90.00
_cell.angle_gamma   90.00
#
_symmetry.space_group_name_H-M   'P 1'
#
loop_
_entity.id
_entity.type
_entity.pdbx_description
1 polymer ?
#
loop_
_entity_poly.entity_id
_entity_poly.type
_entity_poly.pdbx_seq_one_letter_code
_entity_poly.pdbx_strand_id
1 'polypeptide(L)'
;MGARFRQSADGYFLRTDSQLATRGAPRDALVADLAPPEVRGAAFGLLQSLDTVGSFLGPLLAMRLMLLWANDFRTVFWGAVIPAVLAVALLFFGVREPERHQDGKRINPIRRENLRRLSSAYWWVVGIGATFTLARFSEAFLVLRVQATGLPLAFVPLVLIVMNVVYAAAAYPFGKMADSRSHKSLLAWGLLLLILADVALAWDGHWGVVWVGIVLWGLHMAMTQGLLAAMIADTAPADLRGTAYGFFNLASGLALLIASGLAGLLWDSLGAAFTFIAGAIISSVALALLLLRRSA
;
A
#
# COMPACT_ATOMS: atom_id res chain seq x y z
N MET A 1 29.23 -21.13 31.93
CA MET A 1 29.28 -19.79 31.30
C MET A 1 28.72 -19.76 29.86
N GLY A 2 28.58 -20.87 29.16
CA GLY A 2 28.13 -20.97 27.77
C GLY A 2 26.62 -20.89 27.52
N ALA A 3 25.76 -21.24 28.50
CA ALA A 3 24.32 -21.32 28.31
C ALA A 3 23.61 -19.93 28.32
N ARG A 4 24.12 -18.98 29.08
CA ARG A 4 23.56 -17.60 29.11
C ARG A 4 23.86 -16.77 27.87
N PHE A 5 24.98 -17.07 27.18
CA PHE A 5 25.37 -16.38 25.94
C PHE A 5 24.51 -16.85 24.74
N ARG A 6 24.13 -18.11 24.68
CA ARG A 6 23.22 -18.62 23.62
C ARG A 6 21.81 -18.05 23.76
N GLN A 7 21.27 -17.99 24.96
CA GLN A 7 19.92 -17.47 25.20
C GLN A 7 19.76 -15.97 24.89
N SER A 8 20.83 -15.18 25.06
CA SER A 8 20.84 -13.77 24.65
C SER A 8 20.98 -13.59 23.12
N ALA A 9 21.80 -14.42 22.46
CA ALA A 9 21.97 -14.35 21.01
C ALA A 9 20.70 -14.77 20.24
N ASP A 10 20.04 -15.85 20.68
CA ASP A 10 18.77 -16.30 20.06
C ASP A 10 17.64 -15.28 20.28
N GLY A 11 17.60 -14.60 21.43
CA GLY A 11 16.64 -13.53 21.69
C GLY A 11 16.86 -12.28 20.83
N TYR A 12 18.11 -11.95 20.49
CA TYR A 12 18.43 -10.84 19.59
C TYR A 12 18.14 -11.20 18.12
N PHE A 13 18.46 -12.42 17.69
CA PHE A 13 18.25 -12.87 16.30
C PHE A 13 16.76 -12.95 15.96
N LEU A 14 15.93 -13.56 16.82
CA LEU A 14 14.48 -13.63 16.64
C LEU A 14 13.82 -12.23 16.71
N ARG A 15 14.41 -11.29 17.43
CA ARG A 15 13.91 -9.91 17.54
C ARG A 15 14.23 -9.10 16.29
N THR A 16 15.33 -9.37 15.60
CA THR A 16 15.74 -8.67 14.38
C THR A 16 14.94 -9.19 13.17
N ASP A 17 14.70 -10.49 13.07
CA ASP A 17 13.95 -11.09 11.97
C ASP A 17 12.46 -10.73 11.99
N SER A 18 11.85 -10.63 13.18
CA SER A 18 10.44 -10.18 13.29
C SER A 18 10.23 -8.70 12.96
N GLN A 19 11.26 -7.87 13.10
CA GLN A 19 11.21 -6.45 12.73
C GLN A 19 11.46 -6.23 11.23
N LEU A 20 12.22 -7.09 10.57
CA LEU A 20 12.48 -7.03 9.14
C LEU A 20 11.27 -7.45 8.30
N ALA A 21 10.44 -8.37 8.80
CA ALA A 21 9.25 -8.86 8.09
C ALA A 21 8.05 -7.89 8.12
N THR A 22 8.07 -6.83 8.99
CA THR A 22 6.90 -5.95 9.22
C THR A 22 7.25 -4.47 9.22
N ARG A 23 7.98 -3.98 8.22
CA ARG A 23 8.41 -2.57 8.15
C ARG A 23 7.24 -1.57 8.04
N GLY A 24 6.16 -1.95 7.37
CA GLY A 24 5.01 -1.07 7.13
C GLY A 24 4.22 -0.73 8.39
N ALA A 25 3.76 -1.73 9.13
CA ALA A 25 2.87 -1.54 10.27
C ALA A 25 3.49 -0.69 11.42
N PRO A 26 4.76 -0.89 11.85
CA PRO A 26 5.39 -0.02 12.85
C PRO A 26 5.59 1.42 12.35
N ARG A 27 5.94 1.61 11.08
CA ARG A 27 6.09 2.94 10.48
C ARG A 27 4.76 3.68 10.44
N ASP A 28 3.71 3.02 9.98
CA ASP A 28 2.38 3.61 9.87
C ASP A 28 1.82 3.94 11.26
N ALA A 29 2.09 3.09 12.26
CA ALA A 29 1.74 3.38 13.66
C ALA A 29 2.49 4.61 14.20
N LEU A 30 3.79 4.75 13.89
CA LEU A 30 4.59 5.90 14.30
C LEU A 30 4.06 7.20 13.66
N VAL A 31 3.71 7.18 12.37
CA VAL A 31 3.10 8.33 11.69
C VAL A 31 1.76 8.69 12.36
N ALA A 32 0.93 7.69 12.69
CA ALA A 32 -0.34 7.90 13.38
C ALA A 32 -0.18 8.47 14.80
N ASP A 33 0.92 8.15 15.48
CA ASP A 33 1.22 8.67 16.83
C ASP A 33 1.77 10.10 16.79
N LEU A 34 2.54 10.46 15.76
CA LEU A 34 3.15 11.78 15.61
C LEU A 34 2.20 12.80 14.96
N ALA A 35 1.33 12.36 14.04
CA ALA A 35 0.42 13.26 13.33
C ALA A 35 -0.83 13.56 14.15
N PRO A 36 -1.16 14.86 14.41
CA PRO A 36 -2.43 15.26 14.99
C PRO A 36 -3.61 14.75 14.14
N PRO A 37 -4.78 14.45 14.75
CA PRO A 37 -5.95 13.93 14.04
C PRO A 37 -6.37 14.78 12.83
N GLU A 38 -6.22 16.11 12.93
CA GLU A 38 -6.65 17.08 11.93
C GLU A 38 -5.84 17.05 10.62
N VAL A 39 -4.64 16.45 10.65
CA VAL A 39 -3.71 16.39 9.50
C VAL A 39 -3.23 14.96 9.19
N ARG A 40 -3.87 13.95 9.75
CA ARG A 40 -3.49 12.55 9.53
C ARG A 40 -3.61 12.12 8.08
N GLY A 41 -4.67 12.54 7.40
CA GLY A 41 -4.85 12.27 5.98
C GLY A 41 -3.73 12.86 5.14
N ALA A 42 -3.37 14.12 5.41
CA ALA A 42 -2.24 14.79 4.74
C ALA A 42 -0.90 14.08 5.05
N ALA A 43 -0.66 13.66 6.29
CA ALA A 43 0.56 12.96 6.70
C ALA A 43 0.69 11.60 5.99
N PHE A 44 -0.36 10.79 5.96
CA PHE A 44 -0.36 9.53 5.22
C PHE A 44 -0.29 9.74 3.71
N GLY A 45 -0.95 10.78 3.16
CA GLY A 45 -0.83 11.16 1.77
C GLY A 45 0.61 11.54 1.37
N LEU A 46 1.30 12.32 2.21
CA LEU A 46 2.70 12.66 2.01
C LEU A 46 3.61 11.42 2.09
N LEU A 47 3.38 10.56 3.09
CA LEU A 47 4.12 9.31 3.25
C LEU A 47 4.00 8.43 1.99
N GLN A 48 2.78 8.23 1.48
CA GLN A 48 2.53 7.47 0.27
C GLN A 48 3.18 8.11 -0.97
N SER A 49 3.11 9.44 -1.07
CA SER A 49 3.77 10.19 -2.16
C SER A 49 5.28 9.96 -2.16
N LEU A 50 5.95 10.10 -1.01
CA LEU A 50 7.39 9.90 -0.89
C LEU A 50 7.82 8.45 -1.13
N ASP A 51 7.07 7.47 -0.59
CA ASP A 51 7.31 6.04 -0.84
C ASP A 51 7.23 5.73 -2.34
N THR A 52 6.22 6.27 -3.02
CA THR A 52 6.01 6.06 -4.45
C THR A 52 7.12 6.71 -5.28
N VAL A 53 7.56 7.92 -4.91
CA VAL A 53 8.72 8.57 -5.54
C VAL A 53 9.96 7.68 -5.41
N GLY A 54 10.23 7.14 -4.22
CA GLY A 54 11.33 6.20 -3.98
C GLY A 54 11.21 4.92 -4.83
N SER A 55 10.01 4.41 -4.98
CA SER A 55 9.73 3.16 -5.72
C SER A 55 10.04 3.26 -7.22
N PHE A 56 9.91 4.44 -7.83
CA PHE A 56 10.26 4.59 -9.25
C PHE A 56 11.67 5.18 -9.45
N LEU A 57 12.16 6.05 -8.56
CA LEU A 57 13.52 6.61 -8.67
C LEU A 57 14.60 5.54 -8.43
N GLY A 58 14.35 4.58 -7.54
CA GLY A 58 15.28 3.49 -7.26
C GLY A 58 15.65 2.70 -8.53
N PRO A 59 14.68 2.08 -9.22
CA PRO A 59 14.92 1.38 -10.49
C PRO A 59 15.53 2.26 -11.59
N LEU A 60 15.10 3.52 -11.72
CA LEU A 60 15.68 4.45 -12.69
C LEU A 60 17.16 4.74 -12.41
N LEU A 61 17.50 4.96 -11.14
CA LEU A 61 18.88 5.16 -10.73
C LEU A 61 19.72 3.89 -10.99
N ALA A 62 19.20 2.72 -10.62
CA ALA A 62 19.86 1.46 -10.87
C ALA A 62 20.12 1.24 -12.37
N MET A 63 19.12 1.50 -13.22
CA MET A 63 19.28 1.41 -14.68
C MET A 63 20.36 2.37 -15.20
N ARG A 64 20.37 3.61 -14.74
CA ARG A 64 21.40 4.60 -15.13
C ARG A 64 22.80 4.16 -14.70
N LEU A 65 22.93 3.65 -13.47
CA LEU A 65 24.20 3.13 -12.98
C LEU A 65 24.67 1.91 -13.74
N MET A 66 23.75 1.01 -14.13
CA MET A 66 24.07 -0.14 -14.99
C MET A 66 24.63 0.29 -16.36
N LEU A 67 24.05 1.31 -16.97
CA LEU A 67 24.54 1.87 -18.23
C LEU A 67 25.91 2.52 -18.09
N LEU A 68 26.17 3.21 -16.95
CA LEU A 68 27.45 3.87 -16.68
C LEU A 68 28.58 2.86 -16.38
N TRP A 69 28.27 1.75 -15.75
CA TRP A 69 29.24 0.70 -15.35
C TRP A 69 29.19 -0.56 -16.19
N ALA A 70 28.85 -0.42 -17.49
CA ALA A 70 28.88 -1.50 -18.47
C ALA A 70 28.17 -2.79 -18.01
N ASN A 71 27.02 -2.66 -17.34
CA ASN A 71 26.24 -3.76 -16.77
C ASN A 71 26.92 -4.55 -15.63
N ASP A 72 27.89 -3.95 -14.93
CA ASP A 72 28.44 -4.57 -13.73
C ASP A 72 27.49 -4.46 -12.53
N PHE A 73 26.66 -5.50 -12.35
CA PHE A 73 25.72 -5.62 -11.23
C PHE A 73 26.39 -5.47 -9.86
N ARG A 74 27.63 -5.97 -9.73
CA ARG A 74 28.35 -5.95 -8.45
C ARG A 74 28.65 -4.52 -8.00
N THR A 75 29.12 -3.69 -8.91
CA THR A 75 29.41 -2.27 -8.65
C THR A 75 28.11 -1.49 -8.40
N VAL A 76 27.02 -1.78 -9.12
CA VAL A 76 25.71 -1.15 -8.86
C VAL A 76 25.19 -1.50 -7.47
N PHE A 77 25.30 -2.77 -7.03
CA PHE A 77 24.90 -3.18 -5.67
C PHE A 77 25.74 -2.49 -4.59
N TRP A 78 27.05 -2.33 -4.79
CA TRP A 78 27.88 -1.56 -3.86
C TRP A 78 27.48 -0.08 -3.82
N GLY A 79 27.11 0.50 -4.95
CA GLY A 79 26.55 1.86 -5.01
C GLY A 79 25.24 1.99 -4.23
N ALA A 80 24.37 0.97 -4.27
CA ALA A 80 23.11 0.95 -3.52
C ALA A 80 23.29 0.86 -1.99
N VAL A 81 24.47 0.43 -1.50
CA VAL A 81 24.79 0.42 -0.06
C VAL A 81 24.83 1.84 0.50
N ILE A 82 25.27 2.84 -0.28
CA ILE A 82 25.36 4.23 0.18
C ILE A 82 24.01 4.77 0.62
N PRO A 83 22.95 4.79 -0.23
CA PRO A 83 21.63 5.26 0.20
C PRO A 83 21.00 4.38 1.29
N ALA A 84 21.31 3.07 1.32
CA ALA A 84 20.82 2.19 2.38
C ALA A 84 21.43 2.56 3.75
N VAL A 85 22.75 2.81 3.82
CA VAL A 85 23.42 3.26 5.04
C VAL A 85 22.92 4.63 5.47
N LEU A 86 22.73 5.56 4.52
CA LEU A 86 22.16 6.88 4.81
C LEU A 86 20.75 6.79 5.38
N ALA A 87 19.89 5.91 4.84
CA ALA A 87 18.55 5.68 5.35
C ALA A 87 18.56 5.14 6.79
N VAL A 88 19.45 4.19 7.09
CA VAL A 88 19.63 3.66 8.45
C VAL A 88 20.18 4.73 9.39
N ALA A 89 21.15 5.52 8.96
CA ALA A 89 21.73 6.61 9.74
C ALA A 89 20.67 7.69 10.06
N LEU A 90 19.84 8.07 9.08
CA LEU A 90 18.74 9.01 9.29
C LEU A 90 17.72 8.48 10.30
N LEU A 91 17.41 7.18 10.28
CA LEU A 91 16.54 6.57 11.29
C LEU A 91 17.18 6.60 12.68
N PHE A 92 18.48 6.32 12.79
CA PHE A 92 19.19 6.25 14.07
C PHE A 92 19.38 7.63 14.73
N PHE A 93 19.68 8.64 13.92
CA PHE A 93 20.01 9.99 14.42
C PHE A 93 18.87 10.99 14.28
N GLY A 94 17.94 10.76 13.34
CA GLY A 94 16.87 11.68 13.00
C GLY A 94 15.54 11.40 13.68
N VAL A 95 15.25 10.14 14.01
CA VAL A 95 13.95 9.76 14.60
C VAL A 95 14.10 9.66 16.11
N ARG A 96 13.45 10.57 16.85
CA ARG A 96 13.25 10.43 18.29
C ARG A 96 11.95 9.67 18.50
N GLU A 97 12.04 8.49 19.13
CA GLU A 97 10.82 7.80 19.58
C GLU A 97 10.08 8.70 20.59
N PRO A 98 8.76 8.91 20.42
CA PRO A 98 7.95 9.57 21.44
C PRO A 98 8.11 8.79 22.75
N GLU A 99 8.32 9.50 23.87
CA GLU A 99 8.36 8.87 25.18
C GLU A 99 7.04 8.14 25.43
N ARG A 100 7.04 6.82 25.17
CA ARG A 100 5.96 5.97 25.62
C ARG A 100 6.04 5.93 27.14
N HIS A 101 5.04 6.46 27.81
CA HIS A 101 4.86 6.23 29.23
C HIS A 101 4.89 4.72 29.46
N GLN A 102 6.02 4.25 30.06
CA GLN A 102 6.27 2.83 30.29
C GLN A 102 5.47 2.28 31.49
N ASP A 103 4.24 2.72 31.70
CA ASP A 103 3.35 2.19 32.74
C ASP A 103 2.58 0.95 32.29
N GLY A 104 3.09 0.17 31.37
CA GLY A 104 2.41 -1.02 30.90
C GLY A 104 3.33 -2.23 30.77
N LYS A 105 3.06 -3.31 31.53
CA LYS A 105 3.51 -4.68 31.24
C LYS A 105 3.51 -4.88 29.72
N ARG A 106 4.61 -5.43 29.16
CA ARG A 106 4.66 -5.82 27.73
C ARG A 106 3.44 -6.65 27.39
N ILE A 107 2.42 -6.02 26.86
CA ILE A 107 1.17 -6.67 26.49
C ILE A 107 1.47 -7.50 25.25
N ASN A 108 1.23 -8.80 25.32
CA ASN A 108 1.30 -9.63 24.11
C ASN A 108 0.17 -9.17 23.17
N PRO A 109 0.49 -8.54 22.00
CA PRO A 109 -0.51 -7.84 21.18
C PRO A 109 -1.54 -8.80 20.55
N ILE A 110 -1.22 -10.11 20.44
CA ILE A 110 -2.06 -11.12 19.76
C ILE A 110 -3.03 -11.83 20.72
N ARG A 111 -3.09 -11.44 22.00
CA ARG A 111 -4.05 -12.05 22.94
C ARG A 111 -5.49 -11.70 22.54
N ARG A 112 -6.40 -12.66 22.66
CA ARG A 112 -7.84 -12.48 22.40
C ARG A 112 -8.45 -11.30 23.13
N GLU A 113 -7.96 -10.98 24.33
CA GLU A 113 -8.37 -9.82 25.12
C GLU A 113 -8.08 -8.49 24.43
N ASN A 114 -6.92 -8.35 23.79
CA ASN A 114 -6.53 -7.15 23.05
C ASN A 114 -7.29 -7.02 21.73
N LEU A 115 -7.56 -8.15 21.06
CA LEU A 115 -8.39 -8.15 19.86
C LEU A 115 -9.83 -7.70 20.13
N ARG A 116 -10.38 -8.01 21.30
CA ARG A 116 -11.71 -7.56 21.74
C ARG A 116 -11.78 -6.05 22.02
N ARG A 117 -10.64 -5.40 22.25
CA ARG A 117 -10.55 -3.94 22.42
C ARG A 117 -10.61 -3.18 21.10
N LEU A 118 -10.39 -3.87 19.98
CA LEU A 118 -10.56 -3.28 18.65
C LEU A 118 -12.06 -3.10 18.38
N SER A 119 -12.43 -1.87 18.07
CA SER A 119 -13.83 -1.47 17.90
C SER A 119 -14.48 -2.14 16.66
N SER A 120 -15.82 -2.19 16.63
CA SER A 120 -16.53 -2.61 15.43
C SER A 120 -16.25 -1.69 14.23
N ALA A 121 -15.99 -0.41 14.49
CA ALA A 121 -15.59 0.54 13.46
C ALA A 121 -14.25 0.16 12.81
N TYR A 122 -13.27 -0.27 13.62
CA TYR A 122 -12.00 -0.78 13.10
C TYR A 122 -12.19 -2.01 12.19
N TRP A 123 -12.94 -3.02 12.65
CA TRP A 123 -13.18 -4.22 11.83
C TRP A 123 -13.92 -3.92 10.55
N TRP A 124 -14.76 -2.92 10.56
CA TRP A 124 -15.42 -2.43 9.35
C TRP A 124 -14.41 -1.80 8.37
N VAL A 125 -13.43 -1.00 8.86
CA VAL A 125 -12.36 -0.45 8.03
C VAL A 125 -11.51 -1.58 7.44
N VAL A 126 -11.17 -2.61 8.23
CA VAL A 126 -10.46 -3.80 7.73
C VAL A 126 -11.26 -4.50 6.62
N GLY A 127 -12.57 -4.71 6.83
CA GLY A 127 -13.45 -5.33 5.84
C GLY A 127 -13.54 -4.52 4.54
N ILE A 128 -13.70 -3.20 4.64
CA ILE A 128 -13.66 -2.31 3.47
C ILE A 128 -12.31 -2.38 2.77
N GLY A 129 -11.21 -2.24 3.50
CA GLY A 129 -9.87 -2.29 2.91
C GLY A 129 -9.61 -3.62 2.20
N ALA A 130 -10.01 -4.75 2.79
CA ALA A 130 -9.94 -6.06 2.14
C ALA A 130 -10.79 -6.13 0.87
N THR A 131 -12.01 -5.56 0.88
CA THR A 131 -12.88 -5.50 -0.29
C THR A 131 -12.28 -4.64 -1.40
N PHE A 132 -11.71 -3.48 -1.06
CA PHE A 132 -10.98 -2.65 -2.03
C PHE A 132 -9.80 -3.39 -2.64
N THR A 133 -9.05 -4.11 -1.79
CA THR A 133 -7.90 -4.90 -2.26
C THR A 133 -8.34 -6.08 -3.12
N LEU A 134 -9.48 -6.70 -2.81
CA LEU A 134 -10.06 -7.78 -3.61
C LEU A 134 -10.51 -7.27 -4.99
N ALA A 135 -11.06 -6.06 -5.05
CA ALA A 135 -11.46 -5.42 -6.30
C ALA A 135 -10.25 -4.99 -7.15
N ARG A 136 -9.14 -4.67 -6.50
CA ARG A 136 -7.88 -4.26 -7.11
C ARG A 136 -6.86 -5.39 -7.05
N PHE A 137 -6.75 -6.18 -8.09
CA PHE A 137 -5.71 -7.20 -8.23
C PHE A 137 -4.31 -6.59 -8.45
N SER A 138 -3.29 -7.43 -8.66
CA SER A 138 -1.90 -7.01 -8.84
C SER A 138 -1.70 -6.06 -10.03
N GLU A 139 -0.88 -5.03 -9.85
CA GLU A 139 -0.45 -4.08 -10.88
C GLU A 139 0.27 -4.76 -12.08
N ALA A 140 0.73 -6.00 -11.89
CA ALA A 140 1.29 -6.81 -12.98
C ALA A 140 0.31 -6.98 -14.14
N PHE A 141 -1.01 -7.02 -13.88
CA PHE A 141 -2.03 -7.12 -14.93
C PHE A 141 -2.13 -5.86 -15.80
N LEU A 142 -1.79 -4.67 -15.27
CA LEU A 142 -1.66 -3.45 -16.08
C LEU A 142 -0.53 -3.60 -17.10
N VAL A 143 0.59 -4.15 -16.66
CA VAL A 143 1.75 -4.43 -17.51
C VAL A 143 1.38 -5.44 -18.60
N LEU A 144 0.74 -6.55 -18.23
CA LEU A 144 0.26 -7.57 -19.16
C LEU A 144 -0.75 -6.99 -20.16
N ARG A 145 -1.64 -6.11 -19.70
CA ARG A 145 -2.63 -5.46 -20.56
C ARG A 145 -1.99 -4.61 -21.65
N VAL A 146 -0.99 -3.79 -21.28
CA VAL A 146 -0.26 -2.98 -22.26
C VAL A 146 0.56 -3.84 -23.22
N GLN A 147 1.16 -4.91 -22.74
CA GLN A 147 1.82 -5.89 -23.63
C GLN A 147 0.86 -6.49 -24.67
N ALA A 148 -0.35 -6.82 -24.23
CA ALA A 148 -1.39 -7.38 -25.11
C ALA A 148 -1.84 -6.39 -26.21
N THR A 149 -1.63 -5.08 -26.05
CA THR A 149 -1.88 -4.07 -27.10
C THR A 149 -0.79 -3.99 -28.17
N GLY A 150 0.25 -4.80 -28.08
CA GLY A 150 1.36 -4.82 -29.03
C GLY A 150 2.43 -3.75 -28.81
N LEU A 151 2.44 -3.11 -27.62
CA LEU A 151 3.48 -2.12 -27.29
C LEU A 151 4.85 -2.84 -27.19
N PRO A 152 5.94 -2.27 -27.79
CA PRO A 152 7.26 -2.86 -27.67
C PRO A 152 7.68 -3.02 -26.20
N LEU A 153 8.33 -4.14 -25.88
CA LEU A 153 8.78 -4.49 -24.52
C LEU A 153 9.59 -3.38 -23.83
N ALA A 154 10.33 -2.59 -24.59
CA ALA A 154 11.11 -1.46 -24.08
C ALA A 154 10.26 -0.37 -23.41
N PHE A 155 8.97 -0.25 -23.76
CA PHE A 155 8.06 0.75 -23.21
C PHE A 155 7.17 0.21 -22.07
N VAL A 156 7.23 -1.08 -21.80
CA VAL A 156 6.44 -1.72 -20.73
C VAL A 156 6.69 -1.09 -19.35
N PRO A 157 7.93 -0.72 -18.95
CA PRO A 157 8.17 -0.05 -17.69
C PRO A 157 7.46 1.29 -17.55
N LEU A 158 7.12 1.97 -18.66
CA LEU A 158 6.39 3.25 -18.64
C LEU A 158 5.01 3.12 -17.97
N VAL A 159 4.39 1.95 -18.03
CA VAL A 159 3.10 1.67 -17.37
C VAL A 159 3.18 1.99 -15.88
N LEU A 160 4.15 1.38 -15.22
CA LEU A 160 4.36 1.59 -13.78
C LEU A 160 4.88 3.00 -13.48
N ILE A 161 5.69 3.57 -14.35
CA ILE A 161 6.19 4.95 -14.18
C ILE A 161 5.02 5.94 -14.23
N VAL A 162 4.16 5.87 -15.26
CA VAL A 162 3.01 6.78 -15.41
C VAL A 162 2.06 6.62 -14.22
N MET A 163 1.70 5.38 -13.88
CA MET A 163 0.84 5.10 -12.73
C MET A 163 1.42 5.68 -11.44
N ASN A 164 2.69 5.44 -11.16
CA ASN A 164 3.36 5.90 -9.94
C ASN A 164 3.54 7.43 -9.90
N VAL A 165 3.82 8.09 -11.02
CA VAL A 165 3.88 9.56 -11.11
C VAL A 165 2.53 10.17 -10.78
N VAL A 166 1.44 9.64 -11.36
CA VAL A 166 0.07 10.09 -11.05
C VAL A 166 -0.25 9.85 -9.57
N TYR A 167 0.09 8.67 -9.07
CA TYR A 167 -0.10 8.31 -7.66
C TYR A 167 0.66 9.28 -6.74
N ALA A 168 1.95 9.47 -6.94
CA ALA A 168 2.78 10.34 -6.11
C ALA A 168 2.30 11.79 -6.12
N ALA A 169 1.94 12.31 -7.29
CA ALA A 169 1.45 13.68 -7.43
C ALA A 169 0.10 13.91 -6.75
N ALA A 170 -0.78 12.90 -6.76
CA ALA A 170 -2.15 13.03 -6.27
C ALA A 170 -2.31 12.59 -4.80
N ALA A 171 -1.39 11.77 -4.24
CA ALA A 171 -1.54 11.20 -2.90
C ALA A 171 -1.60 12.26 -1.80
N TYR A 172 -0.75 13.27 -1.82
CA TYR A 172 -0.77 14.36 -0.83
C TYR A 172 -2.03 15.24 -0.94
N PRO A 173 -2.43 15.75 -2.14
CA PRO A 173 -3.69 16.48 -2.28
C PRO A 173 -4.93 15.72 -1.80
N PHE A 174 -5.05 14.43 -2.14
CA PHE A 174 -6.18 13.61 -1.68
C PHE A 174 -6.10 13.30 -0.19
N GLY A 175 -4.90 13.10 0.36
CA GLY A 175 -4.69 12.97 1.80
C GLY A 175 -5.18 14.22 2.56
N LYS A 176 -4.83 15.43 2.07
CA LYS A 176 -5.33 16.69 2.64
C LYS A 176 -6.86 16.83 2.51
N MET A 177 -7.43 16.34 1.41
CA MET A 177 -8.90 16.30 1.27
C MET A 177 -9.55 15.37 2.30
N ALA A 178 -8.87 14.27 2.70
CA ALA A 178 -9.38 13.33 3.69
C ALA A 178 -9.55 13.97 5.08
N ASP A 179 -8.73 14.97 5.41
CA ASP A 179 -8.84 15.71 6.68
C ASP A 179 -10.08 16.62 6.76
N SER A 180 -10.65 17.00 5.59
CA SER A 180 -11.77 17.97 5.53
C SER A 180 -13.07 17.40 4.95
N ARG A 181 -13.04 16.23 4.34
CA ARG A 181 -14.19 15.61 3.65
C ARG A 181 -14.59 14.31 4.34
N SER A 182 -15.83 13.89 4.11
CA SER A 182 -16.34 12.60 4.58
C SER A 182 -15.51 11.45 3.98
N HIS A 183 -14.94 10.59 4.83
CA HIS A 183 -14.22 9.38 4.42
C HIS A 183 -15.07 8.49 3.50
N LYS A 184 -16.39 8.37 3.79
CA LYS A 184 -17.33 7.62 2.95
C LYS A 184 -17.40 8.17 1.53
N SER A 185 -17.46 9.50 1.38
CA SER A 185 -17.51 10.14 0.06
C SER A 185 -16.23 9.90 -0.73
N LEU A 186 -15.06 10.04 -0.09
CA LEU A 186 -13.77 9.81 -0.74
C LEU A 186 -13.58 8.34 -1.14
N LEU A 187 -14.00 7.39 -0.28
CA LEU A 187 -14.00 5.97 -0.63
C LEU A 187 -14.92 5.69 -1.83
N ALA A 188 -16.09 6.31 -1.89
CA ALA A 188 -17.01 6.17 -3.02
C ALA A 188 -16.42 6.71 -4.33
N TRP A 189 -15.78 7.89 -4.29
CA TRP A 189 -15.06 8.42 -5.46
C TRP A 189 -13.87 7.55 -5.85
N GLY A 190 -13.13 7.01 -4.87
CA GLY A 190 -12.05 6.07 -5.13
C GLY A 190 -12.53 4.81 -5.86
N LEU A 191 -13.65 4.20 -5.43
CA LEU A 191 -14.25 3.06 -6.12
C LEU A 191 -14.75 3.41 -7.53
N LEU A 192 -15.35 4.59 -7.70
CA LEU A 192 -15.78 5.06 -9.01
C LEU A 192 -14.60 5.19 -9.97
N LEU A 193 -13.48 5.75 -9.51
CA LEU A 193 -12.24 5.82 -10.31
C LEU A 193 -11.73 4.43 -10.69
N LEU A 194 -11.78 3.45 -9.77
CA LEU A 194 -11.38 2.07 -10.07
C LEU A 194 -12.31 1.42 -11.10
N ILE A 195 -13.63 1.60 -10.97
CA ILE A 195 -14.61 1.10 -11.96
C ILE A 195 -14.31 1.67 -13.35
N LEU A 196 -14.09 2.98 -13.43
CA LEU A 196 -13.76 3.65 -14.70
C LEU A 196 -12.41 3.19 -15.26
N ALA A 197 -11.42 2.96 -14.40
CA ALA A 197 -10.13 2.40 -14.79
C ALA A 197 -10.29 0.99 -15.36
N ASP A 198 -11.02 0.12 -14.68
CA ASP A 198 -11.26 -1.25 -15.11
C ASP A 198 -12.04 -1.30 -16.43
N VAL A 199 -13.07 -0.48 -16.58
CA VAL A 199 -13.83 -0.38 -17.85
C VAL A 199 -12.93 0.08 -19.00
N ALA A 200 -12.08 1.08 -18.77
CA ALA A 200 -11.12 1.55 -19.76
C ALA A 200 -10.08 0.46 -20.12
N LEU A 201 -9.60 -0.28 -19.14
CA LEU A 201 -8.65 -1.39 -19.33
C LEU A 201 -9.29 -2.61 -19.97
N ALA A 202 -10.58 -2.85 -19.77
CA ALA A 202 -11.32 -3.91 -20.45
C ALA A 202 -11.56 -3.63 -21.94
N TRP A 203 -11.49 -2.37 -22.36
CA TRP A 203 -11.80 -1.97 -23.72
C TRP A 203 -10.70 -2.37 -24.71
N ASP A 204 -11.01 -3.21 -25.68
CA ASP A 204 -10.06 -3.73 -26.69
C ASP A 204 -9.82 -2.79 -27.89
N GLY A 205 -10.22 -1.54 -27.79
CA GLY A 205 -10.13 -0.57 -28.86
C GLY A 205 -8.76 0.12 -28.98
N HIS A 206 -8.73 1.41 -28.77
CA HIS A 206 -7.55 2.25 -28.98
C HIS A 206 -6.60 2.20 -27.78
N TRP A 207 -5.29 2.05 -28.03
CA TRP A 207 -4.24 2.03 -27.00
C TRP A 207 -4.30 3.24 -26.04
N GLY A 208 -4.75 4.42 -26.50
CA GLY A 208 -4.93 5.59 -25.66
C GLY A 208 -5.93 5.39 -24.51
N VAL A 209 -6.95 4.55 -24.70
CA VAL A 209 -7.93 4.24 -23.64
C VAL A 209 -7.27 3.44 -22.51
N VAL A 210 -6.35 2.56 -22.84
CA VAL A 210 -5.56 1.79 -21.85
C VAL A 210 -4.73 2.74 -20.97
N TRP A 211 -4.11 3.76 -21.56
CA TRP A 211 -3.36 4.77 -20.79
C TRP A 211 -4.27 5.60 -19.88
N VAL A 212 -5.47 5.94 -20.32
CA VAL A 212 -6.47 6.57 -19.45
C VAL A 212 -6.80 5.65 -18.26
N GLY A 213 -6.99 4.36 -18.50
CA GLY A 213 -7.19 3.37 -17.43
C GLY A 213 -6.06 3.35 -16.41
N ILE A 214 -4.79 3.39 -16.87
CA ILE A 214 -3.60 3.43 -16.00
C ILE A 214 -3.57 4.70 -15.13
N VAL A 215 -3.88 5.87 -15.72
CA VAL A 215 -3.97 7.14 -14.98
C VAL A 215 -5.08 7.08 -13.93
N LEU A 216 -6.26 6.59 -14.27
CA LEU A 216 -7.39 6.43 -13.34
C LEU A 216 -7.06 5.46 -12.21
N TRP A 217 -6.31 4.38 -12.51
CA TRP A 217 -5.84 3.43 -11.48
C TRP A 217 -4.88 4.12 -10.49
N GLY A 218 -3.93 4.92 -10.98
CA GLY A 218 -3.03 5.71 -10.13
C GLY A 218 -3.79 6.71 -9.25
N LEU A 219 -4.82 7.39 -9.79
CA LEU A 219 -5.68 8.30 -9.03
C LEU A 219 -6.50 7.56 -7.97
N HIS A 220 -7.06 6.37 -8.29
CA HIS A 220 -7.73 5.52 -7.32
C HIS A 220 -6.82 5.20 -6.13
N MET A 221 -5.59 4.75 -6.40
CA MET A 221 -4.61 4.42 -5.36
C MET A 221 -4.29 5.64 -4.49
N ALA A 222 -4.07 6.79 -5.11
CA ALA A 222 -3.77 8.05 -4.42
C ALA A 222 -4.89 8.48 -3.48
N MET A 223 -6.15 8.26 -3.87
CA MET A 223 -7.31 8.64 -3.07
C MET A 223 -7.58 7.66 -1.92
N THR A 224 -7.25 6.37 -2.08
CA THR A 224 -7.74 5.34 -1.15
C THR A 224 -6.70 4.85 -0.15
N GLN A 225 -5.41 4.74 -0.53
CA GLN A 225 -4.42 4.11 0.36
C GLN A 225 -4.12 4.94 1.61
N GLY A 226 -3.81 6.22 1.45
CA GLY A 226 -3.58 7.14 2.58
C GLY A 226 -4.82 7.30 3.46
N LEU A 227 -6.01 7.35 2.84
CA LEU A 227 -7.30 7.44 3.54
C LEU A 227 -7.55 6.21 4.41
N LEU A 228 -7.37 4.99 3.90
CA LEU A 228 -7.54 3.76 4.67
C LEU A 228 -6.56 3.69 5.84
N ALA A 229 -5.31 4.12 5.64
CA ALA A 229 -4.32 4.19 6.71
C ALA A 229 -4.73 5.19 7.81
N ALA A 230 -5.24 6.37 7.45
CA ALA A 230 -5.77 7.35 8.40
C ALA A 230 -6.97 6.79 9.18
N MET A 231 -7.91 6.13 8.51
CA MET A 231 -9.08 5.51 9.14
C MET A 231 -8.70 4.41 10.15
N ILE A 232 -7.65 3.64 9.89
CA ILE A 232 -7.10 2.68 10.87
C ILE A 232 -6.58 3.42 12.10
N ALA A 233 -5.82 4.52 11.91
CA ALA A 233 -5.30 5.33 13.00
C ALA A 233 -6.40 5.91 13.90
N ASP A 234 -7.53 6.32 13.31
CA ASP A 234 -8.66 6.94 14.01
C ASP A 234 -9.52 5.92 14.76
N THR A 235 -9.57 4.68 14.29
CA THR A 235 -10.45 3.64 14.86
C THR A 235 -9.74 2.70 15.82
N ALA A 236 -8.40 2.65 15.81
CA ALA A 236 -7.60 1.79 16.66
C ALA A 236 -7.11 2.53 17.92
N PRO A 237 -7.15 1.88 19.11
CA PRO A 237 -6.54 2.41 20.32
C PRO A 237 -5.04 2.67 20.12
N ALA A 238 -4.50 3.75 20.71
CA ALA A 238 -3.12 4.17 20.51
C ALA A 238 -2.09 3.07 20.86
N ASP A 239 -2.35 2.34 21.95
CA ASP A 239 -1.50 1.22 22.41
C ASP A 239 -1.55 -0.02 21.50
N LEU A 240 -2.54 -0.14 20.61
CA LEU A 240 -2.74 -1.26 19.69
C LEU A 240 -2.57 -0.90 18.20
N ARG A 241 -2.19 0.34 17.85
CA ARG A 241 -2.06 0.79 16.46
C ARG A 241 -1.16 -0.11 15.62
N GLY A 242 0.02 -0.49 16.14
CA GLY A 242 0.92 -1.41 15.43
C GLY A 242 0.27 -2.75 15.12
N THR A 243 -0.50 -3.31 16.07
CA THR A 243 -1.26 -4.56 15.89
C THR A 243 -2.39 -4.36 14.88
N ALA A 244 -3.10 -3.24 14.94
CA ALA A 244 -4.18 -2.91 14.03
C ALA A 244 -3.67 -2.81 12.58
N TYR A 245 -2.59 -2.09 12.33
CA TYR A 245 -1.97 -2.06 11.00
C TYR A 245 -1.47 -3.44 10.56
N GLY A 246 -0.92 -4.24 11.48
CA GLY A 246 -0.50 -5.62 11.19
C GLY A 246 -1.66 -6.49 10.69
N PHE A 247 -2.81 -6.47 11.37
CA PHE A 247 -4.01 -7.20 10.93
C PHE A 247 -4.61 -6.66 9.64
N PHE A 248 -4.64 -5.35 9.47
CA PHE A 248 -5.09 -4.72 8.22
C PHE A 248 -4.21 -5.16 7.04
N ASN A 249 -2.89 -5.12 7.19
CA ASN A 249 -1.94 -5.54 6.15
C ASN A 249 -2.05 -7.04 5.86
N LEU A 250 -2.27 -7.88 6.88
CA LEU A 250 -2.51 -9.30 6.69
C LEU A 250 -3.80 -9.56 5.90
N ALA A 251 -4.91 -8.92 6.28
CA ALA A 251 -6.19 -9.06 5.59
C ALA A 251 -6.11 -8.58 4.14
N SER A 252 -5.47 -7.42 3.91
CA SER A 252 -5.25 -6.87 2.57
C SER A 252 -4.31 -7.74 1.73
N GLY A 253 -3.25 -8.29 2.33
CA GLY A 253 -2.32 -9.20 1.64
C GLY A 253 -3.01 -10.50 1.21
N LEU A 254 -3.84 -11.10 2.07
CA LEU A 254 -4.63 -12.28 1.72
C LEU A 254 -5.67 -11.96 0.63
N ALA A 255 -6.35 -10.82 0.72
CA ALA A 255 -7.28 -10.37 -0.30
C ALA A 255 -6.59 -10.16 -1.66
N LEU A 256 -5.39 -9.55 -1.66
CA LEU A 256 -4.58 -9.35 -2.87
C LEU A 256 -4.14 -10.68 -3.50
N LEU A 257 -3.73 -11.65 -2.68
CA LEU A 257 -3.36 -12.99 -3.15
C LEU A 257 -4.55 -13.67 -3.85
N ILE A 258 -5.73 -13.66 -3.20
CA ILE A 258 -6.95 -14.24 -3.76
C ILE A 258 -7.34 -13.50 -5.05
N ALA A 259 -7.37 -12.17 -5.03
CA ALA A 259 -7.71 -11.35 -6.18
C ALA A 259 -6.78 -11.63 -7.37
N SER A 260 -5.46 -11.68 -7.13
CA SER A 260 -4.48 -11.91 -8.19
C SER A 260 -4.54 -13.34 -8.73
N GLY A 261 -4.82 -14.33 -7.88
CA GLY A 261 -5.06 -15.71 -8.32
C GLY A 261 -6.31 -15.84 -9.20
N LEU A 262 -7.42 -15.23 -8.79
CA LEU A 262 -8.65 -15.19 -9.58
C LEU A 262 -8.45 -14.41 -10.88
N ALA A 263 -7.77 -13.27 -10.84
CA ALA A 263 -7.45 -12.48 -12.02
C ALA A 263 -6.61 -13.28 -13.03
N GLY A 264 -5.61 -14.04 -12.57
CA GLY A 264 -4.81 -14.92 -13.41
C GLY A 264 -5.64 -16.01 -14.08
N LEU A 265 -6.51 -16.69 -13.32
CA LEU A 265 -7.42 -17.71 -13.88
C LEU A 265 -8.37 -17.14 -14.93
N LEU A 266 -8.93 -15.93 -14.69
CA LEU A 266 -9.79 -15.24 -15.65
C LEU A 266 -9.01 -14.84 -16.91
N TRP A 267 -7.80 -14.33 -16.71
CA TRP A 267 -6.92 -13.94 -17.81
C TRP A 267 -6.60 -15.10 -18.76
N ASP A 268 -6.23 -16.24 -18.18
CA ASP A 268 -5.84 -17.42 -18.97
C ASP A 268 -7.04 -18.11 -19.61
N SER A 269 -8.22 -18.09 -18.97
CA SER A 269 -9.40 -18.81 -19.46
C SER A 269 -10.31 -17.97 -20.37
N LEU A 270 -10.47 -16.68 -20.09
CA LEU A 270 -11.43 -15.79 -20.75
C LEU A 270 -10.77 -14.56 -21.41
N GLY A 271 -9.49 -14.30 -21.08
CA GLY A 271 -8.73 -13.19 -21.63
C GLY A 271 -8.73 -11.93 -20.79
N ALA A 272 -7.90 -10.96 -21.20
CA ALA A 272 -7.63 -9.72 -20.46
C ALA A 272 -8.88 -8.91 -20.13
N ALA A 273 -9.80 -8.74 -21.08
CA ALA A 273 -11.00 -7.94 -20.90
C ALA A 273 -11.87 -8.43 -19.73
N PHE A 274 -12.05 -9.75 -19.62
CA PHE A 274 -12.86 -10.34 -18.55
C PHE A 274 -12.26 -10.18 -17.17
N THR A 275 -10.93 -10.13 -17.06
CA THR A 275 -10.24 -9.86 -15.80
C THR A 275 -10.60 -8.45 -15.27
N PHE A 276 -10.55 -7.44 -16.12
CA PHE A 276 -10.90 -6.06 -15.73
C PHE A 276 -12.42 -5.89 -15.55
N ILE A 277 -13.27 -6.56 -16.35
CA ILE A 277 -14.72 -6.58 -16.13
C ILE A 277 -15.04 -7.14 -14.74
N ALA A 278 -14.39 -8.23 -14.33
CA ALA A 278 -14.59 -8.79 -12.99
C ALA A 278 -14.18 -7.80 -11.89
N GLY A 279 -13.07 -7.07 -12.05
CA GLY A 279 -12.66 -5.97 -11.16
C GLY A 279 -13.74 -4.88 -11.07
N ALA A 280 -14.25 -4.42 -12.22
CA ALA A 280 -15.31 -3.42 -12.28
C ALA A 280 -16.61 -3.88 -11.58
N ILE A 281 -16.99 -5.16 -11.73
CA ILE A 281 -18.16 -5.73 -11.05
C ILE A 281 -17.97 -5.75 -9.54
N ILE A 282 -16.82 -6.26 -9.05
CA ILE A 282 -16.53 -6.32 -7.61
C ILE A 282 -16.50 -4.91 -7.03
N SER A 283 -15.87 -3.95 -7.70
CA SER A 283 -15.82 -2.53 -7.32
C SER A 283 -17.22 -1.92 -7.27
N SER A 284 -18.09 -2.25 -8.23
CA SER A 284 -19.46 -1.76 -8.29
C SER A 284 -20.31 -2.31 -7.13
N VAL A 285 -20.16 -3.59 -6.81
CA VAL A 285 -20.82 -4.20 -5.63
C VAL A 285 -20.32 -3.55 -4.34
N ALA A 286 -19.00 -3.33 -4.21
CA ALA A 286 -18.41 -2.65 -3.06
C ALA A 286 -18.96 -1.21 -2.92
N LEU A 287 -19.09 -0.47 -4.03
CA LEU A 287 -19.65 0.87 -4.05
C LEU A 287 -21.12 0.87 -3.63
N ALA A 288 -21.93 -0.06 -4.16
CA ALA A 288 -23.34 -0.20 -3.78
C ALA A 288 -23.49 -0.48 -2.28
N LEU A 289 -22.71 -1.42 -1.72
CA LEU A 289 -22.73 -1.74 -0.30
C LEU A 289 -22.29 -0.55 0.57
N LEU A 290 -21.29 0.22 0.12
CA LEU A 290 -20.82 1.43 0.81
C LEU A 290 -21.91 2.51 0.83
N LEU A 291 -22.64 2.70 -0.27
CA LEU A 291 -23.70 3.72 -0.38
C LEU A 291 -24.96 3.32 0.40
N LEU A 292 -25.36 2.06 0.37
CA LEU A 292 -26.55 1.54 1.08
C LEU A 292 -26.39 1.60 2.60
N ARG A 293 -25.16 1.54 3.11
CA ARG A 293 -24.92 1.69 4.54
C ARG A 293 -25.21 3.13 4.98
N ARG A 294 -26.30 3.31 5.73
CA ARG A 294 -26.59 4.59 6.39
C ARG A 294 -25.43 4.95 7.33
N SER A 295 -24.94 6.19 7.26
CA SER A 295 -24.04 6.73 8.28
C SER A 295 -24.77 6.66 9.64
N ALA A 296 -24.28 5.76 10.51
CA ALA A 296 -24.72 5.68 11.88
C ALA A 296 -24.10 6.85 12.66
#